data_23f318d2e0c45b1f74e5a1036394b86b
#
_entry.id   23f318d2e0c45b1f74e5a1036394b86b
#
_cell.length_a   1.000
_cell.length_b   1.000
_cell.length_c   1.000
_cell.angle_alpha   90.00
_cell.angle_beta   90.00
_cell.angle_gamma   90.00
#
_symmetry.space_group_name_H-M   'P 1'
#
loop_
_entity.id
_entity.type
_entity.pdbx_description
1 polymer ?
#
loop_
_entity_poly.entity_id
_entity_poly.type
_entity_poly.pdbx_seq_one_letter_code
_entity_poly.pdbx_strand_id
1 'polypeptide(L)'
;GDVPKVAVDTGALGGMYARRIHLTSTESGVGVNLGNLYARDGDITLDASGRLTVNNSLATGAVTAKGQGVTLTGDHKAGGNLSVSSRRDIVLSNGTLNSDKDLSLTAGGRITQQNEKLTAGRDVTLAAKNITQDTASQINAARDIVTVASDTLTTQGQITAGQNLTASATTLTQDGILLAKSHAGLNAGTLNNSGAVQGATLTLGSTTLSNSGSLLSGGPLTMNTRDFTQSGRTGAKGKVDIMASGKLTSTGLLVSDDALVLKAQDVTQNGVLSGGKGLTVSAQTLSSGKKSVTHSDAAMTLNVTTVALDGETSAGDTLRVQADKLSTAAGAQLQSGKNLSINARDARLAGTQAAQQTMVVNASEKLTHSGKSSAPSLSLSAPELTSSGVLVGSALNTQSQTLTNSGLLQGEASLTVNTQRLDNQQNGTLYSAA
;
A
#
# COMPACT_ATOMS: atom_id res chain seq x y z
N GLY A 1 -35.25 11.23 -31.09
CA GLY A 1 -34.49 12.45 -31.28
C GLY A 1 -33.84 12.49 -32.65
N ASP A 2 -33.71 13.65 -33.19
CA ASP A 2 -33.07 13.80 -34.51
C ASP A 2 -31.62 13.36 -34.48
N VAL A 3 -31.19 12.66 -35.55
CA VAL A 3 -29.82 12.29 -35.75
C VAL A 3 -28.98 13.55 -35.96
N PRO A 4 -27.88 13.77 -35.22
CA PRO A 4 -27.03 14.93 -35.41
C PRO A 4 -26.52 15.01 -36.85
N LYS A 5 -26.62 16.16 -37.45
CA LYS A 5 -26.06 16.41 -38.77
C LYS A 5 -24.62 16.90 -38.66
N VAL A 6 -23.81 16.61 -39.66
CA VAL A 6 -22.43 17.08 -39.72
C VAL A 6 -22.41 18.46 -40.37
N ALA A 7 -21.96 19.50 -39.64
CA ALA A 7 -21.87 20.87 -40.14
C ALA A 7 -20.63 21.07 -41.00
N VAL A 8 -19.50 20.49 -40.59
CA VAL A 8 -18.23 20.56 -41.29
C VAL A 8 -17.61 19.19 -41.34
N ASP A 9 -17.25 18.71 -42.50
CA ASP A 9 -16.59 17.43 -42.72
C ASP A 9 -15.41 17.59 -43.67
N THR A 10 -14.20 17.46 -43.15
CA THR A 10 -12.96 17.50 -43.93
C THR A 10 -12.29 16.12 -44.01
N GLY A 11 -12.86 15.09 -43.34
CA GLY A 11 -12.23 13.77 -43.25
C GLY A 11 -12.13 13.04 -44.59
N ALA A 12 -13.14 13.15 -45.41
CA ALA A 12 -13.20 12.50 -46.75
C ALA A 12 -12.61 13.36 -47.88
N LEU A 13 -12.51 14.69 -47.66
CA LEU A 13 -12.11 15.65 -48.70
C LEU A 13 -10.69 16.24 -48.51
N GLY A 14 -9.92 15.76 -47.54
CA GLY A 14 -8.61 16.27 -47.19
C GLY A 14 -8.65 17.11 -45.93
N GLY A 15 -7.65 17.93 -45.74
CA GLY A 15 -7.42 18.68 -44.51
C GLY A 15 -7.57 20.19 -44.68
N MET A 16 -7.32 20.90 -43.59
CA MET A 16 -7.12 22.34 -43.55
C MET A 16 -5.64 22.64 -43.30
N TYR A 17 -5.09 23.53 -44.13
CA TYR A 17 -3.72 23.98 -44.04
C TYR A 17 -3.69 25.50 -44.00
N ALA A 18 -3.23 26.08 -42.93
CA ALA A 18 -3.22 27.52 -42.73
C ALA A 18 -2.09 27.95 -41.80
N ARG A 19 -1.88 29.25 -41.65
CA ARG A 19 -0.96 29.76 -40.61
C ARG A 19 -1.51 29.43 -39.22
N ARG A 20 -2.83 29.62 -39.03
CA ARG A 20 -3.57 29.25 -37.83
C ARG A 20 -5.00 28.86 -38.24
N ILE A 21 -5.63 28.04 -37.41
CA ILE A 21 -6.98 27.55 -37.66
C ILE A 21 -7.86 27.93 -36.46
N HIS A 22 -8.96 28.62 -36.76
CA HIS A 22 -9.98 28.92 -35.75
C HIS A 22 -11.33 28.54 -36.34
N LEU A 23 -11.97 27.54 -35.73
CA LEU A 23 -13.26 27.03 -36.18
C LEU A 23 -14.27 27.12 -35.05
N THR A 24 -15.40 27.73 -35.29
CA THR A 24 -16.52 27.80 -34.36
C THR A 24 -17.78 27.26 -35.02
N SER A 25 -18.46 26.31 -34.37
CA SER A 25 -19.78 25.79 -34.77
C SER A 25 -20.74 26.01 -33.64
N THR A 26 -21.84 26.72 -33.93
CA THR A 26 -22.81 27.18 -32.92
C THR A 26 -24.06 26.34 -32.82
N GLU A 27 -24.26 25.38 -33.73
CA GLU A 27 -25.45 24.51 -33.70
C GLU A 27 -25.23 23.30 -32.83
N SER A 28 -25.94 23.20 -31.71
CA SER A 28 -25.75 22.17 -30.71
C SER A 28 -26.12 20.75 -31.16
N GLY A 29 -27.02 20.60 -32.09
CA GLY A 29 -27.42 19.28 -32.63
C GLY A 29 -26.58 18.81 -33.83
N VAL A 30 -25.56 19.54 -34.21
CA VAL A 30 -24.77 19.28 -35.41
C VAL A 30 -23.33 18.94 -35.06
N GLY A 31 -22.85 17.79 -35.55
CA GLY A 31 -21.48 17.36 -35.38
C GLY A 31 -20.53 18.05 -36.35
N VAL A 32 -19.25 18.11 -35.93
CA VAL A 32 -18.15 18.61 -36.74
C VAL A 32 -17.13 17.48 -36.89
N ASN A 33 -16.84 17.07 -38.11
CA ASN A 33 -15.84 16.06 -38.44
C ASN A 33 -14.72 16.71 -39.22
N LEU A 34 -13.50 16.59 -38.71
CA LEU A 34 -12.31 17.19 -39.30
C LEU A 34 -11.28 16.09 -39.58
N GLY A 35 -10.67 16.15 -40.77
CA GLY A 35 -9.58 15.25 -41.14
C GLY A 35 -8.23 15.75 -40.63
N ASN A 36 -7.34 16.09 -41.56
CA ASN A 36 -6.01 16.57 -41.21
C ASN A 36 -6.00 18.09 -41.07
N LEU A 37 -5.57 18.59 -39.91
CA LEU A 37 -5.44 20.01 -39.63
C LEU A 37 -3.98 20.37 -39.42
N TYR A 38 -3.51 21.39 -40.12
CA TYR A 38 -2.14 21.88 -40.00
C TYR A 38 -2.10 23.41 -39.87
N ALA A 39 -1.67 23.89 -38.73
CA ALA A 39 -1.38 25.29 -38.47
C ALA A 39 0.14 25.49 -38.43
N ARG A 40 0.71 26.03 -39.48
CA ARG A 40 2.17 26.14 -39.64
C ARG A 40 2.82 27.27 -38.87
N ASP A 41 2.02 28.23 -38.37
CA ASP A 41 2.52 29.43 -37.70
C ASP A 41 1.50 29.96 -36.69
N GLY A 42 1.06 29.13 -35.78
CA GLY A 42 0.10 29.53 -34.74
C GLY A 42 -0.71 28.37 -34.21
N ASP A 43 -1.90 28.72 -33.72
CA ASP A 43 -2.76 27.82 -32.96
C ASP A 43 -3.82 27.17 -33.82
N ILE A 44 -4.30 26.01 -33.36
CA ILE A 44 -5.55 25.39 -33.77
C ILE A 44 -6.55 25.57 -32.64
N THR A 45 -7.65 26.27 -32.87
CA THR A 45 -8.73 26.45 -31.91
C THR A 45 -10.05 25.95 -32.53
N LEU A 46 -10.61 24.94 -31.92
CA LEU A 46 -11.85 24.30 -32.34
C LEU A 46 -12.87 24.42 -31.22
N ASP A 47 -14.01 25.07 -31.53
CA ASP A 47 -15.08 25.26 -30.56
C ASP A 47 -16.42 24.85 -31.22
N ALA A 48 -16.91 23.68 -30.88
CA ALA A 48 -18.14 23.13 -31.38
C ALA A 48 -19.22 23.08 -30.29
N SER A 49 -20.40 23.56 -30.59
CA SER A 49 -21.58 23.41 -29.71
C SER A 49 -22.14 21.99 -29.73
N GLY A 50 -21.86 21.22 -30.78
CA GLY A 50 -22.20 19.81 -30.93
C GLY A 50 -20.99 18.92 -30.73
N ARG A 51 -21.05 17.71 -31.30
CA ARG A 51 -19.94 16.75 -31.29
C ARG A 51 -18.80 17.22 -32.17
N LEU A 52 -17.58 16.94 -31.74
CA LEU A 52 -16.35 17.24 -32.45
C LEU A 52 -15.55 15.98 -32.66
N THR A 53 -15.21 15.63 -33.88
CA THR A 53 -14.32 14.53 -34.23
C THR A 53 -13.15 15.06 -35.07
N VAL A 54 -11.94 14.76 -34.67
CA VAL A 54 -10.71 15.16 -35.36
C VAL A 54 -9.80 13.97 -35.54
N ASN A 55 -9.34 13.73 -36.79
CA ASN A 55 -8.45 12.58 -37.07
C ASN A 55 -6.98 12.88 -36.82
N ASN A 56 -6.48 14.02 -37.26
CA ASN A 56 -5.08 14.42 -37.06
C ASN A 56 -5.01 15.93 -36.93
N SER A 57 -4.06 16.42 -36.14
CA SER A 57 -3.80 17.84 -36.04
C SER A 57 -2.33 18.11 -35.71
N LEU A 58 -1.79 19.19 -36.30
CA LEU A 58 -0.42 19.63 -36.02
C LEU A 58 -0.42 21.17 -35.98
N ALA A 59 -0.02 21.73 -34.89
CA ALA A 59 0.14 23.17 -34.71
C ALA A 59 1.54 23.49 -34.17
N THR A 60 2.14 24.57 -34.64
CA THR A 60 3.35 25.13 -34.05
C THR A 60 3.05 25.82 -32.71
N GLY A 61 1.82 26.32 -32.55
CA GLY A 61 1.30 26.89 -31.31
C GLY A 61 0.49 25.89 -30.50
N ALA A 62 -0.52 26.40 -29.81
CA ALA A 62 -1.43 25.60 -29.00
C ALA A 62 -2.52 24.90 -29.83
N VAL A 63 -2.99 23.76 -29.33
CA VAL A 63 -4.21 23.11 -29.83
C VAL A 63 -5.27 23.13 -28.74
N THR A 64 -6.42 23.70 -29.03
CA THR A 64 -7.58 23.74 -28.13
C THR A 64 -8.79 23.17 -28.86
N ALA A 65 -9.41 22.16 -28.28
CA ALA A 65 -10.58 21.50 -28.83
C ALA A 65 -11.70 21.47 -27.76
N LYS A 66 -12.87 21.98 -28.10
CA LYS A 66 -14.05 21.99 -27.24
C LYS A 66 -15.26 21.44 -27.98
N GLY A 67 -16.07 20.63 -27.32
CA GLY A 67 -17.29 20.09 -27.91
C GLY A 67 -18.24 19.53 -26.87
N GLN A 68 -19.39 19.09 -27.33
CA GLN A 68 -20.43 18.40 -26.55
C GLN A 68 -20.04 16.93 -26.28
N GLY A 69 -19.22 16.38 -27.12
CA GLY A 69 -18.42 15.16 -27.03
C GLY A 69 -17.24 15.41 -27.96
N VAL A 70 -16.08 14.92 -27.61
CA VAL A 70 -14.86 15.08 -28.41
C VAL A 70 -14.25 13.70 -28.65
N THR A 71 -14.05 13.37 -29.91
CA THR A 71 -13.37 12.14 -30.35
C THR A 71 -12.11 12.52 -31.11
N LEU A 72 -10.96 12.05 -30.65
CA LEU A 72 -9.68 12.26 -31.30
C LEU A 72 -9.10 10.90 -31.68
N THR A 73 -8.83 10.72 -32.96
CA THR A 73 -8.12 9.57 -33.49
C THR A 73 -6.87 10.04 -34.21
N GLY A 74 -5.92 9.16 -34.45
CA GLY A 74 -4.67 9.54 -35.11
C GLY A 74 -3.77 10.37 -34.21
N ASP A 75 -2.90 11.17 -34.84
CA ASP A 75 -1.84 11.89 -34.13
C ASP A 75 -2.16 13.39 -34.03
N HIS A 76 -2.05 13.91 -32.81
CA HIS A 76 -2.29 15.31 -32.50
C HIS A 76 -1.05 15.87 -31.81
N LYS A 77 -0.46 16.92 -32.37
CA LYS A 77 0.74 17.55 -31.84
C LYS A 77 0.58 19.05 -31.73
N ALA A 78 0.95 19.60 -30.59
CA ALA A 78 1.01 21.02 -30.31
C ALA A 78 2.41 21.42 -29.87
N GLY A 79 2.97 22.47 -30.45
CA GLY A 79 4.20 23.11 -29.97
C GLY A 79 3.99 23.89 -28.68
N GLY A 80 2.75 24.33 -28.42
CA GLY A 80 2.30 24.90 -27.16
C GLY A 80 1.47 23.91 -26.34
N ASN A 81 0.56 24.43 -25.54
CA ASN A 81 -0.37 23.59 -24.77
C ASN A 81 -1.37 22.85 -25.66
N LEU A 82 -1.73 21.65 -25.26
CA LEU A 82 -2.81 20.88 -25.87
C LEU A 82 -3.92 20.72 -24.84
N SER A 83 -5.10 21.28 -25.12
CA SER A 83 -6.23 21.30 -24.20
C SER A 83 -7.48 20.78 -24.88
N VAL A 84 -8.14 19.80 -24.29
CA VAL A 84 -9.39 19.24 -24.76
C VAL A 84 -10.44 19.37 -23.66
N SER A 85 -11.57 19.97 -23.97
CA SER A 85 -12.72 20.09 -23.09
C SER A 85 -13.97 19.49 -23.72
N SER A 86 -14.66 18.65 -23.00
CA SER A 86 -15.93 18.11 -23.43
C SER A 86 -16.97 18.25 -22.33
N ARG A 87 -18.18 18.62 -22.68
CA ARG A 87 -19.30 18.62 -21.71
C ARG A 87 -19.73 17.21 -21.36
N ARG A 88 -19.51 16.25 -22.25
CA ARG A 88 -19.80 14.83 -22.06
C ARG A 88 -18.51 14.03 -22.05
N ASP A 89 -18.24 13.26 -23.10
CA ASP A 89 -17.13 12.33 -23.13
C ASP A 89 -15.98 12.83 -24.01
N ILE A 90 -14.78 12.43 -23.66
CA ILE A 90 -13.60 12.47 -24.52
C ILE A 90 -13.23 11.03 -24.83
N VAL A 91 -13.16 10.70 -26.12
CA VAL A 91 -12.71 9.40 -26.59
C VAL A 91 -11.44 9.58 -27.39
N LEU A 92 -10.38 8.94 -26.92
CA LEU A 92 -9.06 8.95 -27.57
C LEU A 92 -8.75 7.53 -28.03
N SER A 93 -8.45 7.35 -29.31
CA SER A 93 -8.17 6.03 -29.83
C SER A 93 -7.13 6.03 -30.96
N ASN A 94 -6.27 5.04 -30.93
CA ASN A 94 -5.37 4.64 -32.01
C ASN A 94 -4.46 5.78 -32.50
N GLY A 95 -3.74 6.40 -31.58
CA GLY A 95 -2.84 7.47 -31.95
C GLY A 95 -2.10 8.09 -30.76
N THR A 96 -1.78 9.36 -30.91
CA THR A 96 -1.01 10.12 -29.92
C THR A 96 -1.60 11.51 -29.68
N LEU A 97 -1.52 11.97 -28.45
CA LEU A 97 -1.61 13.39 -28.11
C LEU A 97 -0.24 13.80 -27.56
N ASN A 98 0.37 14.79 -28.19
CA ASN A 98 1.70 15.27 -27.84
C ASN A 98 1.69 16.78 -27.70
N SER A 99 2.03 17.27 -26.51
CA SER A 99 2.25 18.70 -26.24
C SER A 99 3.71 18.93 -25.86
N ASP A 100 4.34 19.94 -26.43
CA ASP A 100 5.69 20.34 -25.99
C ASP A 100 5.64 21.05 -24.62
N LYS A 101 4.46 21.44 -24.15
CA LYS A 101 4.23 22.08 -22.85
C LYS A 101 3.25 21.23 -22.03
N ASP A 102 2.06 21.74 -21.75
CA ASP A 102 1.06 21.06 -20.92
C ASP A 102 0.00 20.38 -21.76
N LEU A 103 -0.47 19.23 -21.29
CA LEU A 103 -1.57 18.49 -21.87
C LEU A 103 -2.69 18.41 -20.83
N SER A 104 -3.87 18.89 -21.18
CA SER A 104 -5.01 18.94 -20.28
C SER A 104 -6.28 18.40 -20.94
N LEU A 105 -6.91 17.43 -20.31
CA LEU A 105 -8.19 16.84 -20.75
C LEU A 105 -9.22 17.00 -19.64
N THR A 106 -10.34 17.60 -19.95
CA THR A 106 -11.45 17.81 -19.00
C THR A 106 -12.76 17.36 -19.63
N ALA A 107 -13.43 16.42 -19.00
CA ALA A 107 -14.74 15.92 -19.47
C ALA A 107 -15.75 15.95 -18.33
N GLY A 108 -16.99 16.30 -18.65
CA GLY A 108 -18.11 16.20 -17.71
C GLY A 108 -18.53 14.75 -17.47
N GLY A 109 -18.32 13.89 -18.45
CA GLY A 109 -18.58 12.45 -18.39
C GLY A 109 -17.30 11.64 -18.29
N ARG A 110 -17.02 10.83 -19.31
CA ARG A 110 -15.91 9.87 -19.32
C ARG A 110 -14.75 10.33 -20.20
N ILE A 111 -13.54 10.12 -19.76
CA ILE A 111 -12.35 10.09 -20.61
C ILE A 111 -11.99 8.65 -20.87
N THR A 112 -11.97 8.24 -22.13
CA THR A 112 -11.56 6.89 -22.54
C THR A 112 -10.29 6.95 -23.36
N GLN A 113 -9.29 6.20 -22.95
CA GLN A 113 -8.01 6.08 -23.64
C GLN A 113 -7.85 4.65 -24.15
N GLN A 114 -7.88 4.47 -25.47
CA GLN A 114 -7.78 3.17 -26.15
C GLN A 114 -6.62 3.19 -27.13
N ASN A 115 -5.59 2.37 -26.88
CA ASN A 115 -4.39 2.31 -27.71
C ASN A 115 -3.88 3.72 -28.05
N GLU A 116 -3.70 4.51 -27.02
CA GLU A 116 -3.41 5.93 -27.13
C GLU A 116 -2.23 6.31 -26.23
N LYS A 117 -1.32 7.11 -26.77
CA LYS A 117 -0.19 7.61 -26.01
C LYS A 117 -0.30 9.12 -25.82
N LEU A 118 -0.31 9.56 -24.56
CA LEU A 118 -0.29 10.96 -24.18
C LEU A 118 1.12 11.34 -23.73
N THR A 119 1.65 12.42 -24.25
CA THR A 119 2.98 12.91 -23.86
C THR A 119 2.96 14.41 -23.71
N ALA A 120 3.50 14.90 -22.60
CA ALA A 120 3.67 16.33 -22.34
C ALA A 120 5.12 16.66 -21.98
N GLY A 121 5.61 17.79 -22.50
CA GLY A 121 6.93 18.31 -22.16
C GLY A 121 6.97 18.92 -20.75
N ARG A 122 5.81 19.17 -20.14
CA ARG A 122 5.66 19.60 -18.75
C ARG A 122 4.67 18.69 -18.03
N ASP A 123 3.41 19.11 -17.91
CA ASP A 123 2.43 18.46 -17.04
C ASP A 123 1.27 17.85 -17.85
N VAL A 124 0.73 16.73 -17.35
CA VAL A 124 -0.52 16.14 -17.83
C VAL A 124 -1.57 16.24 -16.74
N THR A 125 -2.74 16.75 -17.08
CA THR A 125 -3.90 16.80 -16.18
C THR A 125 -5.11 16.18 -16.86
N LEU A 126 -5.71 15.19 -16.21
CA LEU A 126 -6.98 14.59 -16.62
C LEU A 126 -8.00 14.79 -15.50
N ALA A 127 -9.16 15.34 -15.85
CA ALA A 127 -10.28 15.53 -14.91
C ALA A 127 -11.59 15.11 -15.58
N ALA A 128 -12.31 14.22 -14.96
CA ALA A 128 -13.59 13.73 -15.47
C ALA A 128 -14.41 13.07 -14.36
N LYS A 129 -15.64 12.68 -14.66
CA LYS A 129 -16.42 11.82 -13.77
C LYS A 129 -15.79 10.42 -13.73
N ASN A 130 -15.51 9.85 -14.90
CA ASN A 130 -14.88 8.54 -15.03
C ASN A 130 -13.70 8.61 -16.00
N ILE A 131 -12.60 7.98 -15.65
CA ILE A 131 -11.39 7.87 -16.49
C ILE A 131 -11.08 6.40 -16.66
N THR A 132 -10.92 5.96 -17.92
CA THR A 132 -10.57 4.58 -18.24
C THR A 132 -9.39 4.57 -19.20
N GLN A 133 -8.37 3.81 -18.86
CA GLN A 133 -7.17 3.59 -19.67
C GLN A 133 -7.01 2.09 -19.93
N ASP A 134 -6.87 1.67 -21.19
CA ASP A 134 -6.64 0.27 -21.53
C ASP A 134 -5.17 -0.14 -21.39
N THR A 135 -4.89 -1.42 -21.60
CA THR A 135 -3.55 -2.02 -21.45
C THR A 135 -2.53 -1.50 -22.46
N ALA A 136 -2.96 -1.07 -23.63
CA ALA A 136 -2.10 -0.58 -24.70
C ALA A 136 -1.76 0.91 -24.59
N SER A 137 -2.38 1.62 -23.64
CA SER A 137 -2.26 3.07 -23.53
C SER A 137 -1.16 3.49 -22.57
N GLN A 138 -0.63 4.69 -22.79
CA GLN A 138 0.44 5.29 -21.98
C GLN A 138 0.15 6.77 -21.73
N ILE A 139 0.54 7.26 -20.57
CA ILE A 139 0.58 8.67 -20.23
C ILE A 139 1.98 8.99 -19.72
N ASN A 140 2.65 9.95 -20.35
CA ASN A 140 4.00 10.36 -19.96
C ASN A 140 4.05 11.87 -19.82
N ALA A 141 4.59 12.36 -18.72
CA ALA A 141 4.88 13.76 -18.50
C ALA A 141 6.33 13.95 -18.06
N ALA A 142 6.97 15.00 -18.54
CA ALA A 142 8.32 15.33 -18.08
C ALA A 142 8.32 15.76 -16.61
N ARG A 143 7.22 16.36 -16.12
CA ARG A 143 7.07 16.81 -14.74
C ARG A 143 5.94 16.02 -14.05
N ASP A 144 4.77 16.64 -13.91
CA ASP A 144 3.71 16.13 -13.06
C ASP A 144 2.55 15.55 -13.85
N ILE A 145 1.93 14.51 -13.30
CA ILE A 145 0.67 13.96 -13.78
C ILE A 145 -0.35 14.06 -12.65
N VAL A 146 -1.50 14.64 -12.95
CA VAL A 146 -2.65 14.70 -12.05
C VAL A 146 -3.84 14.09 -12.76
N THR A 147 -4.41 13.05 -12.18
CA THR A 147 -5.63 12.41 -12.64
C THR A 147 -6.69 12.49 -11.54
N VAL A 148 -7.81 13.13 -11.84
CA VAL A 148 -8.93 13.30 -10.91
C VAL A 148 -10.21 12.78 -11.54
N ALA A 149 -10.77 11.75 -10.96
CA ALA A 149 -12.09 11.26 -11.33
C ALA A 149 -13.04 11.46 -10.14
N SER A 150 -14.19 12.09 -10.37
CA SER A 150 -15.16 12.25 -9.28
C SER A 150 -15.84 10.94 -8.90
N ASP A 151 -15.83 9.95 -9.78
CA ASP A 151 -16.39 8.62 -9.55
C ASP A 151 -15.31 7.54 -9.70
N THR A 152 -15.04 7.06 -10.91
CA THR A 152 -14.13 5.94 -11.13
C THR A 152 -12.88 6.30 -11.93
N LEU A 153 -11.75 5.75 -11.53
CA LEU A 153 -10.50 5.78 -12.27
C LEU A 153 -10.00 4.35 -12.43
N THR A 154 -9.92 3.88 -13.68
CA THR A 154 -9.42 2.55 -14.02
C THR A 154 -8.22 2.69 -14.92
N THR A 155 -7.07 2.19 -14.46
CA THR A 155 -5.81 2.28 -15.18
C THR A 155 -5.25 0.87 -15.41
N GLN A 156 -5.05 0.51 -16.67
CA GLN A 156 -4.53 -0.80 -17.06
C GLN A 156 -3.24 -0.71 -17.88
N GLY A 157 -2.90 0.49 -18.33
CA GLY A 157 -1.69 0.76 -19.11
C GLY A 157 -0.55 1.29 -18.25
N GLN A 158 0.22 2.21 -18.80
CA GLN A 158 1.37 2.83 -18.11
C GLN A 158 1.14 4.32 -17.90
N ILE A 159 1.45 4.80 -16.73
CA ILE A 159 1.45 6.22 -16.38
C ILE A 159 2.78 6.53 -15.72
N THR A 160 3.58 7.40 -16.36
CA THR A 160 4.93 7.73 -15.90
C THR A 160 5.09 9.24 -15.79
N ALA A 161 5.34 9.72 -14.58
CA ALA A 161 5.66 11.11 -14.30
C ALA A 161 7.15 11.30 -14.01
N GLY A 162 7.75 12.31 -14.63
CA GLY A 162 9.15 12.66 -14.40
C GLY A 162 9.38 13.27 -13.02
N GLN A 163 8.34 13.78 -12.37
CA GLN A 163 8.37 14.29 -11.00
C GLN A 163 7.25 13.63 -10.19
N ASN A 164 6.11 14.28 -10.05
CA ASN A 164 5.04 13.83 -9.16
C ASN A 164 3.87 13.25 -9.94
N LEU A 165 3.25 12.22 -9.35
CA LEU A 165 2.03 11.61 -9.86
C LEU A 165 0.99 11.63 -8.74
N THR A 166 -0.17 12.21 -9.02
CA THR A 166 -1.30 12.23 -8.09
C THR A 166 -2.52 11.65 -8.79
N ALA A 167 -3.17 10.69 -8.17
CA ALA A 167 -4.40 10.09 -8.68
C ALA A 167 -5.45 10.08 -7.57
N SER A 168 -6.66 10.55 -7.87
CA SER A 168 -7.77 10.54 -6.92
C SER A 168 -9.08 10.15 -7.60
N ALA A 169 -9.90 9.40 -6.87
CA ALA A 169 -11.21 8.94 -7.31
C ALA A 169 -12.05 8.50 -6.11
N THR A 170 -13.34 8.26 -6.31
CA THR A 170 -14.14 7.52 -5.33
C THR A 170 -13.72 6.06 -5.33
N THR A 171 -13.57 5.47 -6.52
CA THR A 171 -13.04 4.12 -6.70
C THR A 171 -11.87 4.16 -7.69
N LEU A 172 -10.69 3.76 -7.24
CA LEU A 172 -9.50 3.64 -8.07
C LEU A 172 -9.13 2.18 -8.23
N THR A 173 -9.10 1.70 -9.47
CA THR A 173 -8.66 0.36 -9.83
C THR A 173 -7.41 0.46 -10.70
N GLN A 174 -6.30 0.03 -10.16
CA GLN A 174 -5.00 0.12 -10.82
C GLN A 174 -4.48 -1.28 -11.12
N ASP A 175 -4.52 -1.65 -12.41
CA ASP A 175 -4.06 -2.96 -12.89
C ASP A 175 -2.81 -2.86 -13.77
N GLY A 176 -2.37 -1.62 -14.06
CA GLY A 176 -1.21 -1.35 -14.92
C GLY A 176 0.05 -0.96 -14.11
N ILE A 177 0.76 0.04 -14.60
CA ILE A 177 1.98 0.54 -13.98
C ILE A 177 1.84 2.05 -13.76
N LEU A 178 1.98 2.48 -12.51
CA LEU A 178 2.10 3.88 -12.13
C LEU A 178 3.52 4.11 -11.60
N LEU A 179 4.24 5.01 -12.24
CA LEU A 179 5.61 5.33 -11.86
C LEU A 179 5.77 6.85 -11.73
N ALA A 180 6.22 7.31 -10.57
CA ALA A 180 6.67 8.66 -10.34
C ALA A 180 8.17 8.66 -9.99
N LYS A 181 8.96 9.49 -10.65
CA LYS A 181 10.39 9.58 -10.32
C LYS A 181 10.61 10.31 -9.00
N SER A 182 9.65 11.12 -8.56
CA SER A 182 9.65 11.76 -7.24
C SER A 182 8.51 11.19 -6.39
N HIS A 183 7.45 11.91 -6.19
CA HIS A 183 6.37 11.52 -5.28
C HIS A 183 5.18 10.92 -6.03
N ALA A 184 4.70 9.76 -5.57
CA ALA A 184 3.42 9.18 -5.98
C ALA A 184 2.42 9.26 -4.84
N GLY A 185 1.25 9.85 -5.09
CA GLY A 185 0.15 9.97 -4.15
C GLY A 185 -1.14 9.44 -4.74
N LEU A 186 -1.75 8.45 -4.08
CA LEU A 186 -3.03 7.87 -4.48
C LEU A 186 -4.04 8.10 -3.36
N ASN A 187 -5.21 8.61 -3.70
CA ASN A 187 -6.27 8.87 -2.74
C ASN A 187 -7.63 8.45 -3.33
N ALA A 188 -8.32 7.56 -2.65
CA ALA A 188 -9.62 7.07 -3.11
C ALA A 188 -10.48 6.61 -1.93
N GLY A 189 -11.79 6.53 -2.10
CA GLY A 189 -12.65 5.82 -1.14
C GLY A 189 -12.29 4.34 -1.11
N THR A 190 -12.28 3.70 -2.28
CA THR A 190 -11.83 2.33 -2.47
C THR A 190 -10.64 2.33 -3.43
N LEU A 191 -9.52 1.76 -3.00
CA LEU A 191 -8.31 1.64 -3.80
C LEU A 191 -7.96 0.17 -3.97
N ASN A 192 -7.95 -0.29 -5.23
CA ASN A 192 -7.59 -1.65 -5.61
C ASN A 192 -6.36 -1.61 -6.50
N ASN A 193 -5.29 -2.25 -6.06
CA ASN A 193 -4.07 -2.38 -6.85
C ASN A 193 -3.74 -3.84 -7.11
N SER A 194 -3.78 -4.25 -8.38
CA SER A 194 -3.26 -5.54 -8.84
C SER A 194 -2.00 -5.37 -9.70
N GLY A 195 -1.68 -4.14 -10.09
CA GLY A 195 -0.51 -3.81 -10.90
C GLY A 195 0.68 -3.38 -10.05
N ALA A 196 1.43 -2.41 -10.55
CA ALA A 196 2.61 -1.90 -9.87
C ALA A 196 2.49 -0.38 -9.68
N VAL A 197 2.74 0.08 -8.46
CA VAL A 197 2.86 1.51 -8.13
C VAL A 197 4.23 1.73 -7.52
N GLN A 198 4.97 2.69 -8.05
CA GLN A 198 6.30 3.01 -7.54
C GLN A 198 6.54 4.52 -7.56
N GLY A 199 7.14 5.01 -6.47
CA GLY A 199 7.62 6.38 -6.34
C GLY A 199 8.91 6.43 -5.54
N ALA A 200 9.65 7.52 -5.62
CA ALA A 200 10.76 7.78 -4.68
C ALA A 200 10.22 7.96 -3.26
N THR A 201 9.02 8.55 -3.15
CA THR A 201 8.18 8.51 -1.96
C THR A 201 6.77 8.09 -2.37
N LEU A 202 6.03 7.42 -1.49
CA LEU A 202 4.69 6.91 -1.80
C LEU A 202 3.74 7.20 -0.64
N THR A 203 2.62 7.84 -0.95
CA THR A 203 1.55 8.12 0.00
C THR A 203 0.23 7.54 -0.52
N LEU A 204 -0.46 6.80 0.32
CA LEU A 204 -1.72 6.14 0.01
C LEU A 204 -2.76 6.51 1.05
N GLY A 205 -3.93 6.96 0.61
CA GLY A 205 -5.07 7.27 1.46
C GLY A 205 -6.33 6.65 0.91
N SER A 206 -7.11 5.98 1.76
CA SER A 206 -8.39 5.38 1.35
C SER A 206 -9.22 4.96 2.56
N THR A 207 -10.47 4.60 2.32
CA THR A 207 -11.29 3.90 3.32
C THR A 207 -10.99 2.41 3.26
N THR A 208 -10.94 1.84 2.07
CA THR A 208 -10.60 0.44 1.83
C THR A 208 -9.47 0.36 0.83
N LEU A 209 -8.41 -0.36 1.17
CA LEU A 209 -7.28 -0.60 0.29
C LEU A 209 -7.02 -2.10 0.16
N SER A 210 -6.99 -2.57 -1.08
CA SER A 210 -6.63 -3.94 -1.41
C SER A 210 -5.42 -3.95 -2.33
N ASN A 211 -4.38 -4.66 -1.96
CA ASN A 211 -3.18 -4.80 -2.78
C ASN A 211 -2.86 -6.26 -3.03
N SER A 212 -3.03 -6.70 -4.27
CA SER A 212 -2.56 -8.00 -4.76
C SER A 212 -1.32 -7.88 -5.65
N GLY A 213 -0.98 -6.65 -6.05
CA GLY A 213 0.20 -6.32 -6.86
C GLY A 213 1.35 -5.80 -6.00
N SER A 214 1.97 -4.72 -6.45
CA SER A 214 3.13 -4.12 -5.80
C SER A 214 2.91 -2.65 -5.50
N LEU A 215 3.19 -2.25 -4.26
CA LEU A 215 3.26 -0.86 -3.81
C LEU A 215 4.68 -0.66 -3.27
N LEU A 216 5.51 0.08 -4.00
CA LEU A 216 6.94 0.20 -3.70
C LEU A 216 7.35 1.67 -3.60
N SER A 217 8.17 1.97 -2.60
CA SER A 217 8.76 3.30 -2.42
C SER A 217 10.28 3.21 -2.33
N GLY A 218 10.97 4.10 -3.02
CA GLY A 218 12.43 4.24 -2.92
C GLY A 218 12.88 4.92 -1.63
N GLY A 219 11.99 5.62 -0.97
CA GLY A 219 12.15 6.25 0.34
C GLY A 219 11.01 5.85 1.26
N PRO A 220 10.40 6.78 2.01
CA PRO A 220 9.29 6.46 2.91
C PRO A 220 8.01 6.08 2.15
N LEU A 221 7.22 5.20 2.77
CA LEU A 221 5.87 4.85 2.36
C LEU A 221 4.93 5.16 3.53
N THR A 222 3.92 5.96 3.27
CA THR A 222 2.90 6.30 4.26
C THR A 222 1.53 5.86 3.76
N MET A 223 0.81 5.09 4.56
CA MET A 223 -0.53 4.62 4.24
C MET A 223 -1.48 4.97 5.38
N ASN A 224 -2.63 5.53 5.01
CA ASN A 224 -3.70 5.82 5.95
C ASN A 224 -5.01 5.30 5.36
N THR A 225 -5.59 4.29 6.00
CA THR A 225 -6.82 3.64 5.53
C THR A 225 -7.62 3.13 6.74
N ARG A 226 -8.86 2.73 6.52
CA ARG A 226 -9.59 1.98 7.55
C ARG A 226 -9.24 0.50 7.46
N ASP A 227 -9.43 -0.11 6.30
CA ASP A 227 -9.18 -1.54 6.11
C ASP A 227 -8.13 -1.76 5.02
N PHE A 228 -7.11 -2.52 5.34
CA PHE A 228 -6.04 -2.88 4.42
C PHE A 228 -5.95 -4.40 4.28
N THR A 229 -6.18 -4.88 3.07
CA THR A 229 -5.99 -6.30 2.69
C THR A 229 -4.81 -6.42 1.74
N GLN A 230 -3.83 -7.21 2.13
CA GLN A 230 -2.55 -7.30 1.44
C GLN A 230 -2.24 -8.77 1.14
N SER A 231 -2.25 -9.13 -0.15
CA SER A 231 -1.80 -10.46 -0.63
C SER A 231 -0.57 -10.36 -1.52
N GLY A 232 -0.26 -9.16 -2.01
CA GLY A 232 0.89 -8.89 -2.86
C GLY A 232 2.10 -8.41 -2.06
N ARG A 233 2.72 -7.34 -2.53
CA ARG A 233 3.91 -6.78 -1.95
C ARG A 233 3.73 -5.30 -1.66
N THR A 234 4.02 -4.90 -0.42
CA THR A 234 4.12 -3.50 -0.01
C THR A 234 5.48 -3.32 0.64
N GLY A 235 6.28 -2.41 0.12
CA GLY A 235 7.63 -2.24 0.62
C GLY A 235 8.24 -0.88 0.34
N ALA A 236 9.25 -0.55 1.14
CA ALA A 236 10.00 0.69 0.99
C ALA A 236 11.46 0.50 1.42
N LYS A 237 12.35 1.29 0.82
CA LYS A 237 13.72 1.41 1.30
C LYS A 237 13.79 2.31 2.54
N GLY A 238 12.88 3.28 2.67
CA GLY A 238 12.71 4.10 3.85
C GLY A 238 11.67 3.54 4.81
N LYS A 239 11.28 4.34 5.80
CA LYS A 239 10.28 3.97 6.80
C LYS A 239 8.92 3.66 6.15
N VAL A 240 8.33 2.54 6.56
CA VAL A 240 6.95 2.21 6.25
C VAL A 240 6.08 2.53 7.47
N ASP A 241 5.13 3.44 7.29
CA ASP A 241 4.21 3.86 8.34
C ASP A 241 2.77 3.62 7.86
N ILE A 242 2.11 2.64 8.46
CA ILE A 242 0.76 2.24 8.09
C ILE A 242 -0.18 2.44 9.26
N MET A 243 -1.22 3.24 9.03
CA MET A 243 -2.37 3.39 9.92
C MET A 243 -3.57 2.74 9.23
N ALA A 244 -4.07 1.65 9.81
CA ALA A 244 -5.33 1.02 9.42
C ALA A 244 -6.25 1.09 10.63
N SER A 245 -7.18 2.05 10.67
CA SER A 245 -8.03 2.27 11.85
C SER A 245 -9.00 1.12 12.12
N GLY A 246 -9.23 0.25 11.15
CA GLY A 246 -9.99 -0.99 11.26
C GLY A 246 -9.06 -2.21 11.18
N LYS A 247 -9.19 -2.98 10.12
CA LYS A 247 -8.49 -4.27 9.96
C LYS A 247 -7.29 -4.16 9.02
N LEU A 248 -6.20 -4.79 9.41
CA LEU A 248 -5.05 -5.06 8.55
C LEU A 248 -4.92 -6.57 8.42
N THR A 249 -5.09 -7.09 7.21
CA THR A 249 -4.99 -8.51 6.91
C THR A 249 -3.91 -8.72 5.84
N SER A 250 -2.87 -9.45 6.16
CA SER A 250 -1.77 -9.70 5.21
C SER A 250 -1.45 -11.17 5.08
N THR A 251 -1.40 -11.63 3.84
CA THR A 251 -0.86 -12.93 3.44
C THR A 251 0.38 -12.78 2.57
N GLY A 252 0.73 -11.55 2.21
CA GLY A 252 1.85 -11.22 1.33
C GLY A 252 3.08 -10.71 2.07
N LEU A 253 3.85 -9.87 1.39
CA LEU A 253 5.08 -9.29 1.90
C LEU A 253 4.87 -7.83 2.29
N LEU A 254 5.19 -7.47 3.52
CA LEU A 254 5.16 -6.12 4.03
C LEU A 254 6.53 -5.83 4.66
N VAL A 255 7.35 -5.05 3.96
CA VAL A 255 8.79 -4.94 4.26
C VAL A 255 9.26 -3.49 4.22
N SER A 256 10.06 -3.11 5.21
CA SER A 256 10.82 -1.87 5.20
C SER A 256 12.30 -2.18 5.40
N ASP A 257 13.19 -1.55 4.64
CA ASP A 257 14.63 -1.61 4.89
C ASP A 257 15.03 -0.73 6.09
N ASP A 258 14.16 0.20 6.47
CA ASP A 258 14.25 1.04 7.67
C ASP A 258 13.27 0.50 8.74
N ALA A 259 12.57 1.38 9.44
CA ALA A 259 11.58 0.96 10.42
C ALA A 259 10.23 0.65 9.77
N LEU A 260 9.57 -0.40 10.26
CA LEU A 260 8.18 -0.74 9.90
C LEU A 260 7.30 -0.46 11.12
N VAL A 261 6.34 0.45 10.95
CA VAL A 261 5.39 0.85 12.00
C VAL A 261 3.97 0.58 11.52
N LEU A 262 3.28 -0.28 12.24
CA LEU A 262 1.89 -0.64 11.97
C LEU A 262 1.00 -0.22 13.14
N LYS A 263 -0.07 0.50 12.85
CA LYS A 263 -1.13 0.82 13.81
C LYS A 263 -2.45 0.37 13.21
N ALA A 264 -3.19 -0.47 13.93
CA ALA A 264 -4.47 -0.97 13.48
C ALA A 264 -5.35 -1.32 14.68
N GLN A 265 -6.64 -1.55 14.45
CA GLN A 265 -7.49 -2.15 15.47
C GLN A 265 -7.23 -3.65 15.54
N ASP A 266 -7.34 -4.34 14.41
CA ASP A 266 -7.15 -5.79 14.33
C ASP A 266 -6.12 -6.12 13.24
N VAL A 267 -5.09 -6.87 13.60
CA VAL A 267 -4.06 -7.34 12.68
C VAL A 267 -4.13 -8.85 12.56
N THR A 268 -4.30 -9.35 11.35
CA THR A 268 -4.18 -10.76 10.99
C THR A 268 -2.99 -10.93 10.06
N GLN A 269 -1.94 -11.57 10.56
CA GLN A 269 -0.66 -11.70 9.87
C GLN A 269 -0.40 -13.15 9.50
N ASN A 270 -0.56 -13.48 8.21
CA ASN A 270 -0.31 -14.82 7.67
C ASN A 270 0.79 -14.82 6.60
N GLY A 271 1.45 -13.69 6.40
CA GLY A 271 2.55 -13.53 5.45
C GLY A 271 3.86 -13.19 6.14
N VAL A 272 4.56 -12.21 5.60
CA VAL A 272 5.83 -11.71 6.13
C VAL A 272 5.70 -10.24 6.49
N LEU A 273 6.02 -9.90 7.74
CA LEU A 273 6.30 -8.54 8.20
C LEU A 273 7.78 -8.46 8.50
N SER A 274 8.48 -7.49 7.92
CA SER A 274 9.92 -7.34 8.16
C SER A 274 10.33 -5.88 8.24
N GLY A 275 11.00 -5.51 9.31
CA GLY A 275 11.60 -4.20 9.49
C GLY A 275 13.12 -4.29 9.63
N GLY A 276 13.87 -3.58 8.79
CA GLY A 276 15.34 -3.61 8.80
C GLY A 276 15.96 -2.88 10.01
N LYS A 277 15.33 -1.78 10.44
CA LYS A 277 15.81 -0.98 11.58
C LYS A 277 14.85 -0.97 12.77
N GLY A 278 13.82 -1.78 12.72
CA GLY A 278 12.84 -1.91 13.79
C GLY A 278 11.47 -2.30 13.26
N LEU A 279 10.68 -2.89 14.14
CA LEU A 279 9.27 -3.22 13.87
C LEU A 279 8.46 -2.87 15.10
N THR A 280 7.42 -2.08 14.91
CA THR A 280 6.45 -1.75 15.96
C THR A 280 5.04 -2.06 15.46
N VAL A 281 4.31 -2.84 16.24
CA VAL A 281 2.88 -3.11 16.00
C VAL A 281 2.09 -2.61 17.20
N SER A 282 1.13 -1.73 16.96
CA SER A 282 0.19 -1.24 17.96
C SER A 282 -1.22 -1.57 17.51
N ALA A 283 -1.94 -2.37 18.29
CA ALA A 283 -3.27 -2.84 17.90
C ALA A 283 -4.09 -3.26 19.13
N GLN A 284 -5.39 -3.48 18.93
CA GLN A 284 -6.24 -4.14 19.92
C GLN A 284 -6.03 -5.65 19.87
N THR A 285 -5.95 -6.21 18.66
CA THR A 285 -5.68 -7.64 18.46
C THR A 285 -4.57 -7.85 17.42
N LEU A 286 -3.76 -8.85 17.66
CA LEU A 286 -2.78 -9.38 16.70
C LEU A 286 -2.87 -10.89 16.70
N SER A 287 -3.12 -11.46 15.54
CA SER A 287 -3.09 -12.90 15.31
C SER A 287 -2.09 -13.19 14.18
N SER A 288 -1.11 -14.01 14.45
CA SER A 288 -0.19 -14.50 13.42
C SER A 288 -0.40 -15.99 13.16
N GLY A 289 -0.30 -16.37 11.89
CA GLY A 289 -0.58 -17.72 11.45
C GLY A 289 0.65 -18.63 11.48
N LYS A 290 0.42 -19.92 11.30
CA LYS A 290 1.42 -20.99 11.43
C LYS A 290 2.62 -20.83 10.49
N LYS A 291 2.42 -20.30 9.29
CA LYS A 291 3.48 -20.09 8.29
C LYS A 291 4.00 -18.66 8.26
N SER A 292 3.51 -17.80 9.15
CA SER A 292 3.89 -16.40 9.16
C SER A 292 5.30 -16.18 9.68
N VAL A 293 5.91 -15.09 9.20
CA VAL A 293 7.18 -14.58 9.70
C VAL A 293 6.99 -13.13 10.07
N THR A 294 7.24 -12.80 11.32
CA THR A 294 7.24 -11.43 11.85
C THR A 294 8.64 -11.16 12.37
N HIS A 295 9.38 -10.30 11.66
CA HIS A 295 10.81 -10.15 11.89
C HIS A 295 11.25 -8.68 11.94
N SER A 296 12.20 -8.41 12.81
CA SER A 296 12.98 -7.18 12.82
C SER A 296 14.48 -7.52 12.88
N ASP A 297 15.28 -6.89 12.05
CA ASP A 297 16.74 -7.01 12.15
C ASP A 297 17.29 -6.30 13.40
N ALA A 298 16.53 -5.37 13.95
CA ALA A 298 16.82 -4.63 15.17
C ALA A 298 15.79 -4.98 16.26
N ALA A 299 15.29 -3.99 16.99
CA ALA A 299 14.29 -4.22 18.03
C ALA A 299 12.89 -4.45 17.44
N MET A 300 12.07 -5.19 18.18
CA MET A 300 10.65 -5.37 17.88
C MET A 300 9.84 -5.03 19.14
N THR A 301 8.76 -4.27 18.94
CA THR A 301 7.81 -3.94 20.00
C THR A 301 6.40 -4.28 19.54
N LEU A 302 5.72 -5.12 20.30
CA LEU A 302 4.32 -5.45 20.11
C LEU A 302 3.53 -4.85 21.27
N ASN A 303 2.79 -3.78 21.02
CA ASN A 303 1.88 -3.14 21.98
C ASN A 303 0.46 -3.50 21.58
N VAL A 304 -0.05 -4.61 22.11
CA VAL A 304 -1.31 -5.19 21.64
C VAL A 304 -2.10 -5.70 22.82
N THR A 305 -3.40 -5.41 22.86
CA THR A 305 -4.24 -5.84 23.98
C THR A 305 -4.38 -7.35 24.04
N THR A 306 -4.71 -7.99 22.92
CA THR A 306 -4.83 -9.46 22.82
C THR A 306 -3.95 -9.98 21.69
N VAL A 307 -2.99 -10.81 22.03
CA VAL A 307 -1.98 -11.35 21.11
C VAL A 307 -2.10 -12.87 21.05
N ALA A 308 -2.20 -13.41 19.86
CA ALA A 308 -2.11 -14.84 19.58
C ALA A 308 -1.04 -15.06 18.51
N LEU A 309 0.10 -15.63 18.89
CA LEU A 309 1.22 -15.84 17.99
C LEU A 309 1.36 -17.32 17.61
N ASP A 310 1.46 -17.55 16.32
CA ASP A 310 1.93 -18.79 15.73
C ASP A 310 3.06 -18.44 14.74
N GLY A 311 3.67 -19.43 14.10
CA GLY A 311 4.78 -19.16 13.19
C GLY A 311 6.00 -18.60 13.88
N GLU A 312 6.77 -17.78 13.17
CA GLU A 312 8.03 -17.22 13.65
C GLU A 312 7.87 -15.73 13.99
N THR A 313 8.29 -15.35 15.20
CA THR A 313 8.41 -13.96 15.63
C THR A 313 9.83 -13.76 16.18
N SER A 314 10.65 -12.95 15.49
CA SER A 314 12.06 -12.82 15.81
C SER A 314 12.57 -11.39 15.70
N ALA A 315 13.45 -11.02 16.61
CA ALA A 315 14.14 -9.74 16.59
C ALA A 315 15.66 -9.97 16.71
N GLY A 316 16.43 -9.23 15.94
CA GLY A 316 17.90 -9.27 16.04
C GLY A 316 18.42 -8.64 17.33
N ASP A 317 17.67 -7.71 17.90
CA ASP A 317 17.95 -7.06 19.18
C ASP A 317 16.83 -7.43 20.18
N THR A 318 16.33 -6.50 20.97
CA THR A 318 15.30 -6.75 21.97
C THR A 318 13.94 -6.97 21.33
N LEU A 319 13.25 -8.03 21.79
CA LEU A 319 11.83 -8.28 21.47
C LEU A 319 11.02 -7.98 22.71
N ARG A 320 10.09 -7.03 22.61
CA ARG A 320 9.23 -6.61 23.71
C ARG A 320 7.78 -6.84 23.36
N VAL A 321 7.07 -7.56 24.23
CA VAL A 321 5.61 -7.76 24.10
C VAL A 321 4.94 -7.15 25.33
N GLN A 322 4.05 -6.21 25.07
CA GLN A 322 3.20 -5.58 26.08
C GLN A 322 1.75 -5.90 25.71
N ALA A 323 1.07 -6.68 26.53
CA ALA A 323 -0.28 -7.14 26.26
C ALA A 323 -1.13 -7.23 27.51
N ASP A 324 -2.43 -7.39 27.35
CA ASP A 324 -3.33 -7.86 28.42
C ASP A 324 -3.34 -9.39 28.41
N LYS A 325 -3.59 -9.98 27.24
CA LYS A 325 -3.58 -11.42 27.04
C LYS A 325 -2.61 -11.78 25.93
N LEU A 326 -1.71 -12.70 26.22
CA LEU A 326 -0.79 -13.28 25.25
C LEU A 326 -0.94 -14.81 25.24
N SER A 327 -1.06 -15.36 24.06
CA SER A 327 -0.93 -16.80 23.85
C SER A 327 0.00 -17.09 22.68
N THR A 328 0.83 -18.12 22.83
CA THR A 328 1.64 -18.66 21.73
C THR A 328 1.23 -20.11 21.48
N ALA A 329 1.13 -20.47 20.19
CA ALA A 329 0.75 -21.82 19.78
C ALA A 329 1.87 -22.84 19.98
N ALA A 330 1.56 -24.12 19.93
CA ALA A 330 2.53 -25.19 20.10
C ALA A 330 3.65 -25.19 19.06
N GLY A 331 3.38 -24.69 17.85
CA GLY A 331 4.38 -24.53 16.78
C GLY A 331 5.05 -23.16 16.73
N ALA A 332 4.67 -22.25 17.59
CA ALA A 332 5.19 -20.88 17.56
C ALA A 332 6.65 -20.83 18.02
N GLN A 333 7.41 -19.88 17.44
CA GLN A 333 8.79 -19.58 17.83
C GLN A 333 8.93 -18.09 18.10
N LEU A 334 9.32 -17.74 19.32
CA LEU A 334 9.69 -16.39 19.70
C LEU A 334 11.18 -16.36 19.98
N GLN A 335 11.92 -15.49 19.28
CA GLN A 335 13.38 -15.42 19.39
C GLN A 335 13.85 -13.98 19.47
N SER A 336 14.84 -13.74 20.30
CA SER A 336 15.52 -12.45 20.41
C SER A 336 17.04 -12.65 20.38
N GLY A 337 17.70 -11.79 19.62
CA GLY A 337 19.17 -11.76 19.58
C GLY A 337 19.81 -11.15 20.82
N LYS A 338 19.03 -10.50 21.68
CA LYS A 338 19.47 -9.98 22.97
C LYS A 338 18.48 -10.34 24.07
N ASN A 339 17.47 -9.51 24.27
CA ASN A 339 16.53 -9.66 25.38
C ASN A 339 15.12 -9.90 24.86
N LEU A 340 14.41 -10.81 25.53
CA LEU A 340 12.98 -11.05 25.32
C LEU A 340 12.26 -10.60 26.59
N SER A 341 11.36 -9.62 26.45
CA SER A 341 10.59 -9.06 27.56
C SER A 341 9.11 -9.22 27.26
N ILE A 342 8.40 -9.94 28.11
CA ILE A 342 6.96 -10.17 28.01
C ILE A 342 6.29 -9.63 29.26
N ASN A 343 5.36 -8.69 29.07
CA ASN A 343 4.50 -8.19 30.12
C ASN A 343 3.04 -8.39 29.71
N ALA A 344 2.29 -9.09 30.53
CA ALA A 344 0.87 -9.35 30.26
C ALA A 344 0.12 -9.53 31.58
N ARG A 345 -1.21 -9.48 31.55
CA ARG A 345 -2.02 -9.88 32.68
C ARG A 345 -2.10 -11.42 32.74
N ASP A 346 -2.44 -12.05 31.62
CA ASP A 346 -2.54 -13.49 31.44
C ASP A 346 -1.62 -13.88 30.27
N ALA A 347 -0.61 -14.68 30.52
CA ALA A 347 0.31 -15.17 29.52
C ALA A 347 0.27 -16.70 29.45
N ARG A 348 0.08 -17.23 28.23
CA ARG A 348 0.11 -18.66 27.94
C ARG A 348 1.18 -18.94 26.91
N LEU A 349 2.24 -19.59 27.32
CA LEU A 349 3.42 -19.83 26.50
C LEU A 349 3.54 -21.34 26.17
N ALA A 350 3.12 -21.68 24.96
CA ALA A 350 3.45 -22.93 24.30
C ALA A 350 4.54 -22.67 23.25
N GLY A 351 4.95 -23.69 22.51
CA GLY A 351 5.99 -23.54 21.50
C GLY A 351 7.36 -23.25 22.12
N THR A 352 8.18 -22.48 21.41
CA THR A 352 9.55 -22.19 21.81
C THR A 352 9.76 -20.69 22.01
N GLN A 353 10.42 -20.32 23.12
CA GLN A 353 10.89 -18.98 23.40
C GLN A 353 12.38 -19.04 23.70
N ALA A 354 13.17 -18.16 23.08
CA ALA A 354 14.61 -18.10 23.30
C ALA A 354 15.12 -16.66 23.25
N ALA A 355 16.03 -16.34 24.16
CA ALA A 355 16.77 -15.09 24.14
C ALA A 355 18.26 -15.39 24.29
N GLN A 356 19.09 -14.61 23.59
CA GLN A 356 20.55 -14.80 23.64
C GLN A 356 21.16 -14.29 24.96
N GLN A 357 20.50 -13.37 25.64
CA GLN A 357 21.00 -12.79 26.90
C GLN A 357 19.98 -12.99 28.03
N THR A 358 18.86 -12.31 27.99
CA THR A 358 17.90 -12.29 29.09
C THR A 358 16.49 -12.50 28.58
N MET A 359 15.74 -13.36 29.24
CA MET A 359 14.30 -13.49 29.07
C MET A 359 13.60 -13.16 30.37
N VAL A 360 12.67 -12.21 30.33
CA VAL A 360 11.86 -11.81 31.47
C VAL A 360 10.38 -11.91 31.10
N VAL A 361 9.63 -12.65 31.89
CA VAL A 361 8.17 -12.77 31.72
C VAL A 361 7.52 -12.28 33.03
N ASN A 362 6.73 -11.22 32.94
CA ASN A 362 5.94 -10.71 34.05
C ASN A 362 4.46 -10.82 33.70
N ALA A 363 3.75 -11.69 34.39
CA ALA A 363 2.29 -11.77 34.30
C ALA A 363 1.69 -11.25 35.60
N SER A 364 0.80 -10.27 35.51
CA SER A 364 0.21 -9.67 36.71
C SER A 364 -0.83 -10.54 37.38
N GLU A 365 -1.35 -11.55 36.68
CA GLU A 365 -2.37 -12.44 37.20
C GLU A 365 -1.94 -13.91 37.07
N LYS A 366 -1.67 -14.40 35.84
CA LYS A 366 -1.43 -15.80 35.58
C LYS A 366 -0.42 -16.04 34.47
N LEU A 367 0.50 -16.97 34.69
CA LEU A 367 1.42 -17.48 33.67
C LEU A 367 1.25 -19.02 33.57
N THR A 368 0.86 -19.48 32.39
CA THR A 368 0.78 -20.90 32.06
C THR A 368 1.85 -21.20 31.00
N HIS A 369 2.81 -22.04 31.37
CA HIS A 369 3.91 -22.41 30.52
C HIS A 369 3.86 -23.89 30.17
N SER A 370 3.66 -24.21 28.88
CA SER A 370 3.65 -25.59 28.38
C SER A 370 4.71 -25.84 27.32
N GLY A 371 5.40 -24.79 26.88
CA GLY A 371 6.42 -24.87 25.85
C GLY A 371 7.83 -25.08 26.38
N LYS A 372 8.81 -24.58 25.63
CA LYS A 372 10.22 -24.62 25.98
C LYS A 372 10.78 -23.22 25.92
N SER A 373 11.26 -22.72 27.06
CA SER A 373 11.90 -21.40 27.16
C SER A 373 13.34 -21.56 27.60
N SER A 374 14.24 -20.81 26.96
CA SER A 374 15.66 -20.84 27.27
C SER A 374 16.31 -19.46 27.10
N ALA A 375 17.16 -19.10 28.05
CA ALA A 375 18.01 -17.94 28.01
C ALA A 375 19.11 -18.09 29.06
N PRO A 376 20.29 -17.44 28.91
CA PRO A 376 21.31 -17.43 29.97
C PRO A 376 20.72 -16.94 31.30
N SER A 377 19.96 -15.84 31.29
CA SER A 377 19.21 -15.36 32.45
C SER A 377 17.74 -15.43 32.13
N LEU A 378 16.99 -16.26 32.87
CA LEU A 378 15.56 -16.48 32.67
C LEU A 378 14.82 -16.17 33.96
N SER A 379 13.92 -15.21 33.94
CA SER A 379 13.13 -14.78 35.09
C SER A 379 11.65 -14.79 34.76
N LEU A 380 10.86 -15.44 35.60
CA LEU A 380 9.42 -15.53 35.47
C LEU A 380 8.76 -15.04 36.76
N SER A 381 7.78 -14.20 36.64
CA SER A 381 7.02 -13.67 37.77
C SER A 381 5.52 -13.66 37.46
N ALA A 382 4.73 -14.29 38.30
CA ALA A 382 3.27 -14.26 38.25
C ALA A 382 2.72 -14.70 39.61
N PRO A 383 1.55 -14.16 40.06
CA PRO A 383 0.90 -14.67 41.25
C PRO A 383 0.61 -16.18 41.14
N GLU A 384 0.07 -16.61 40.03
CA GLU A 384 -0.18 -18.02 39.73
C GLU A 384 0.70 -18.43 38.54
N LEU A 385 1.67 -19.31 38.81
CA LEU A 385 2.59 -19.82 37.81
C LEU A 385 2.45 -21.35 37.72
N THR A 386 2.10 -21.82 36.51
CA THR A 386 1.96 -23.26 36.23
C THR A 386 2.88 -23.59 35.06
N SER A 387 3.74 -24.58 35.22
CA SER A 387 4.61 -25.06 34.15
C SER A 387 4.51 -26.56 33.98
N SER A 388 4.18 -27.00 32.79
CA SER A 388 4.27 -28.40 32.35
C SER A 388 5.38 -28.60 31.31
N GLY A 389 6.03 -27.53 30.88
CA GLY A 389 7.06 -27.53 29.85
C GLY A 389 8.46 -27.53 30.41
N VAL A 390 9.40 -26.96 29.68
CA VAL A 390 10.82 -26.91 30.00
C VAL A 390 11.27 -25.45 30.10
N LEU A 391 11.84 -25.11 31.25
CA LEU A 391 12.47 -23.83 31.53
C LEU A 391 13.95 -24.07 31.83
N VAL A 392 14.83 -23.52 31.01
CA VAL A 392 16.28 -23.71 31.14
C VAL A 392 16.99 -22.37 31.08
N GLY A 393 17.84 -22.12 32.07
CA GLY A 393 18.74 -20.99 32.11
C GLY A 393 20.03 -21.32 32.80
N SER A 394 21.04 -20.50 32.61
CA SER A 394 22.21 -20.53 33.52
C SER A 394 21.78 -20.07 34.90
N ALA A 395 21.08 -18.92 34.97
CA ALA A 395 20.35 -18.50 36.16
C ALA A 395 18.84 -18.51 35.85
N LEU A 396 18.11 -19.36 36.57
CA LEU A 396 16.65 -19.42 36.47
C LEU A 396 16.03 -18.90 37.76
N ASN A 397 15.19 -17.86 37.66
CA ASN A 397 14.50 -17.27 38.78
C ASN A 397 13.00 -17.35 38.55
N THR A 398 12.23 -17.81 39.52
CA THR A 398 10.79 -17.77 39.52
C THR A 398 10.29 -17.06 40.77
N GLN A 399 9.26 -16.23 40.60
CA GLN A 399 8.60 -15.55 41.71
C GLN A 399 7.07 -15.69 41.54
N SER A 400 6.41 -16.19 42.56
CA SER A 400 4.97 -16.44 42.52
C SER A 400 4.38 -16.53 43.93
N GLN A 401 3.07 -16.51 44.02
CA GLN A 401 2.32 -16.94 45.22
C GLN A 401 2.17 -18.47 45.19
N THR A 402 1.78 -19.01 44.04
CA THR A 402 1.66 -20.46 43.84
C THR A 402 2.47 -20.86 42.60
N LEU A 403 3.35 -21.83 42.77
CA LEU A 403 4.08 -22.48 41.65
C LEU A 403 3.65 -23.95 41.57
N THR A 404 3.08 -24.36 40.45
CA THR A 404 2.77 -25.75 40.12
C THR A 404 3.67 -26.20 38.98
N ASN A 405 4.50 -27.19 39.21
CA ASN A 405 5.42 -27.72 38.19
C ASN A 405 5.18 -29.20 37.94
N SER A 406 4.92 -29.57 36.69
CA SER A 406 4.89 -30.94 36.21
C SER A 406 5.93 -31.22 35.12
N GLY A 407 6.72 -30.19 34.75
CA GLY A 407 7.80 -30.26 33.75
C GLY A 407 9.17 -30.17 34.36
N LEU A 408 10.09 -29.45 33.70
CA LEU A 408 11.46 -29.27 34.12
C LEU A 408 11.77 -27.79 34.33
N LEU A 409 12.26 -27.45 35.53
CA LEU A 409 12.90 -26.17 35.84
C LEU A 409 14.36 -26.43 36.07
N GLN A 410 15.23 -25.93 35.17
CA GLN A 410 16.68 -26.15 35.23
C GLN A 410 17.44 -24.82 35.25
N GLY A 411 18.09 -24.57 36.35
CA GLY A 411 19.08 -23.48 36.46
C GLY A 411 20.48 -24.09 36.59
N GLU A 412 21.25 -24.04 35.51
CA GLU A 412 22.55 -24.73 35.45
C GLU A 412 23.53 -24.20 36.47
N ALA A 413 23.66 -22.88 36.59
CA ALA A 413 24.50 -22.26 37.63
C ALA A 413 23.69 -21.95 38.89
N SER A 414 22.43 -21.56 38.78
CA SER A 414 21.54 -21.29 39.90
C SER A 414 20.09 -21.49 39.56
N LEU A 415 19.34 -22.02 40.50
CA LEU A 415 17.86 -22.09 40.45
C LEU A 415 17.32 -21.43 41.71
N THR A 416 16.57 -20.32 41.53
CA THR A 416 15.95 -19.61 42.64
C THR A 416 14.43 -19.68 42.47
N VAL A 417 13.76 -20.30 43.42
CA VAL A 417 12.32 -20.40 43.49
C VAL A 417 11.83 -19.64 44.72
N ASN A 418 11.15 -18.54 44.48
CA ASN A 418 10.53 -17.74 45.53
C ASN A 418 9.00 -17.82 45.40
N THR A 419 8.37 -18.58 46.29
CA THR A 419 6.94 -18.82 46.24
C THR A 419 6.38 -19.06 47.63
N GLN A 420 5.12 -18.71 47.84
CA GLN A 420 4.43 -19.02 49.09
C GLN A 420 4.02 -20.49 49.11
N ARG A 421 3.59 -21.05 47.99
CA ARG A 421 3.16 -22.43 47.86
C ARG A 421 3.81 -23.08 46.64
N LEU A 422 4.54 -24.17 46.87
CA LEU A 422 5.18 -24.97 45.82
C LEU A 422 4.46 -26.33 45.73
N ASP A 423 3.99 -26.66 44.53
CA ASP A 423 3.47 -27.96 44.17
C ASP A 423 4.32 -28.52 43.03
N ASN A 424 5.36 -29.28 43.38
CA ASN A 424 6.16 -30.00 42.37
C ASN A 424 5.56 -31.41 42.23
N GLN A 425 4.82 -31.61 41.15
CA GLN A 425 4.06 -32.82 40.91
C GLN A 425 4.96 -34.03 40.58
N GLN A 426 4.40 -35.21 40.49
CA GLN A 426 5.13 -36.46 40.32
C GLN A 426 6.16 -36.45 39.18
N ASN A 427 5.80 -35.89 38.04
CA ASN A 427 6.70 -35.80 36.88
C ASN A 427 7.53 -34.47 36.86
N GLY A 428 7.35 -33.63 37.86
CA GLY A 428 8.03 -32.37 37.94
C GLY A 428 9.46 -32.52 38.44
N THR A 429 10.39 -31.78 37.83
CA THR A 429 11.79 -31.75 38.21
C THR A 429 12.26 -30.32 38.41
N LEU A 430 12.92 -30.11 39.55
CA LEU A 430 13.68 -28.89 39.85
C LEU A 430 15.15 -29.29 39.88
N TYR A 431 15.98 -28.68 39.01
CA TYR A 431 17.36 -29.10 38.85
C TYR A 431 18.33 -27.91 38.82
N SER A 432 19.45 -28.06 39.51
CA SER A 432 20.60 -27.17 39.39
C SER A 432 21.90 -28.00 39.44
N ALA A 433 22.83 -27.69 38.53
CA ALA A 433 24.10 -28.39 38.45
C ALA A 433 25.13 -27.91 39.50
N ALA A 434 24.91 -26.72 40.04
CA ALA A 434 25.87 -26.12 41.02
C ALA A 434 25.46 -26.33 42.48
#